data_5ced6ff6ec14b52eb35e7f2cc72becfe
#
_entry.id   5ced6ff6ec14b52eb35e7f2cc72becfe
#
_cell.length_a   1.000
_cell.length_b   1.000
_cell.length_c   1.000
_cell.angle_alpha   90.00
_cell.angle_beta   90.00
_cell.angle_gamma   90.00
#
_symmetry.space_group_name_H-M   'P 1'
#
loop_
_entity.id
_entity.type
_entity.pdbx_description
1 polymer ?
#
loop_
_entity_poly.entity_id
_entity_poly.type
_entity_poly.pdbx_seq_one_letter_code
_entity_poly.pdbx_strand_id
1 'polypeptide(L)'
;GTGGMLSTAYTYLKHYNPTADVHLYGQEMMGQSYAVGLAEMLIKNQNIDNFKMADTLKEDCFPDRKMRFALENPPFGTPWGGKDAKDGQEDAVKEEYAKGKNSRWPAGLPASGDSQLLFLQSALAKLEDNGRAAIIENGSPLFTGNTASGESQIRKWLLENDYLEVIVAMPTDLFYNTG
;
A
#
# COMPACT_ATOMS: atom_id res chain seq x y z
N GLY A 1 2.94 3.21 9.15
CA GLY A 1 3.52 2.34 10.19
C GLY A 1 4.84 2.84 10.71
N THR A 2 5.40 2.14 11.69
CA THR A 2 6.66 2.50 12.36
C THR A 2 7.93 2.15 11.57
N GLY A 3 7.83 1.76 10.31
CA GLY A 3 8.97 1.37 9.48
C GLY A 3 9.50 -0.05 9.73
N GLY A 4 8.88 -0.83 10.62
CA GLY A 4 9.36 -2.16 11.00
C GLY A 4 9.49 -3.14 9.83
N MET A 5 8.54 -3.15 8.89
CA MET A 5 8.63 -3.98 7.69
C MET A 5 9.81 -3.58 6.80
N LEU A 6 10.03 -2.28 6.59
CA LEU A 6 11.17 -1.76 5.84
C LEU A 6 12.50 -2.13 6.51
N SER A 7 12.59 -1.95 7.84
CA SER A 7 13.76 -2.30 8.62
C SER A 7 14.09 -3.79 8.54
N THR A 8 13.07 -4.65 8.66
CA THR A 8 13.21 -6.11 8.53
C THR A 8 13.66 -6.51 7.12
N ALA A 9 13.01 -5.96 6.09
CA ALA A 9 13.38 -6.21 4.70
C ALA A 9 14.81 -5.80 4.40
N TYR A 10 15.24 -4.62 4.89
CA TYR A 10 16.63 -4.16 4.77
C TYR A 10 17.61 -5.17 5.37
N THR A 11 17.36 -5.57 6.62
CA THR A 11 18.24 -6.52 7.33
C THR A 11 18.29 -7.87 6.59
N TYR A 12 17.15 -8.36 6.11
CA TYR A 12 17.05 -9.60 5.32
C TYR A 12 17.86 -9.51 4.03
N LEU A 13 17.66 -8.45 3.23
CA LEU A 13 18.39 -8.26 1.97
C LEU A 13 19.90 -8.16 2.19
N LYS A 14 20.34 -7.42 3.21
CA LYS A 14 21.76 -7.29 3.56
C LYS A 14 22.39 -8.58 4.08
N HIS A 15 21.58 -9.47 4.70
CA HIS A 15 22.06 -10.78 5.10
C HIS A 15 22.41 -11.65 3.88
N TYR A 16 21.56 -11.65 2.85
CA TYR A 16 21.80 -12.44 1.64
C TYR A 16 22.78 -11.78 0.66
N ASN A 17 22.78 -10.48 0.59
CA ASN A 17 23.70 -9.70 -0.25
C ASN A 17 24.21 -8.49 0.52
N PRO A 18 25.36 -8.60 1.23
CA PRO A 18 25.93 -7.51 2.01
C PRO A 18 26.28 -6.26 1.18
N THR A 19 26.55 -6.44 -0.11
CA THR A 19 26.92 -5.35 -1.03
C THR A 19 25.73 -4.72 -1.75
N ALA A 20 24.49 -5.22 -1.53
CA ALA A 20 23.29 -4.66 -2.15
C ALA A 20 23.14 -3.18 -1.77
N ASP A 21 22.90 -2.33 -2.76
CA ASP A 21 22.51 -0.95 -2.56
C ASP A 21 20.99 -0.90 -2.35
N VAL A 22 20.55 -0.68 -1.11
CA VAL A 22 19.15 -0.75 -0.69
C VAL A 22 18.69 0.61 -0.21
N HIS A 23 17.73 1.18 -0.92
CA HIS A 23 17.08 2.44 -0.56
C HIS A 23 15.65 2.17 -0.08
N LEU A 24 15.32 2.66 1.12
CA LEU A 24 14.00 2.53 1.71
C LEU A 24 13.19 3.79 1.42
N TYR A 25 11.91 3.59 1.09
CA TYR A 25 10.92 4.66 0.89
C TYR A 25 9.67 4.33 1.69
N GLY A 26 9.04 5.33 2.29
CA GLY A 26 7.82 5.11 3.05
C GLY A 26 6.96 6.35 3.19
N GLN A 27 5.66 6.10 3.35
CA GLN A 27 4.68 7.10 3.74
C GLN A 27 3.92 6.62 4.97
N GLU A 28 3.72 7.51 5.93
CA GLU A 28 2.95 7.26 7.13
C GLU A 28 2.18 8.52 7.50
N MET A 29 0.88 8.41 7.73
CA MET A 29 0.08 9.58 8.04
C MET A 29 -0.02 9.89 9.54
N MET A 30 0.20 8.90 10.41
CA MET A 30 0.13 9.07 11.86
C MET A 30 1.44 9.61 12.41
N GLY A 31 1.44 10.83 12.96
CA GLY A 31 2.65 11.52 13.40
C GLY A 31 3.52 10.72 14.39
N GLN A 32 2.90 9.98 15.33
CA GLN A 32 3.64 9.12 16.26
C GLN A 32 4.37 7.97 15.54
N SER A 33 3.66 7.26 14.67
CA SER A 33 4.25 6.17 13.87
C SER A 33 5.33 6.69 12.93
N TYR A 34 5.10 7.87 12.33
CA TYR A 34 6.07 8.54 11.48
C TYR A 34 7.37 8.87 12.24
N ALA A 35 7.27 9.42 13.46
CA ALA A 35 8.44 9.73 14.28
C ALA A 35 9.28 8.49 14.61
N VAL A 36 8.62 7.37 14.94
CA VAL A 36 9.31 6.07 15.15
C VAL A 36 9.95 5.59 13.85
N GLY A 37 9.26 5.71 12.72
CA GLY A 37 9.79 5.35 11.41
C GLY A 37 11.02 6.15 11.02
N LEU A 38 11.06 7.46 11.31
CA LEU A 38 12.25 8.28 11.11
C LEU A 38 13.45 7.78 11.95
N ALA A 39 13.21 7.40 13.20
CA ALA A 39 14.25 6.83 14.06
C ALA A 39 14.80 5.52 13.48
N GLU A 40 13.94 4.63 12.97
CA GLU A 40 14.35 3.40 12.29
C GLU A 40 15.20 3.68 11.04
N MET A 41 14.80 4.67 10.23
CA MET A 41 15.57 5.08 9.06
C MET A 41 16.99 5.57 9.45
N LEU A 42 17.09 6.39 10.51
CA LEU A 42 18.38 6.87 11.04
C LEU A 42 19.26 5.72 11.54
N ILE A 43 18.71 4.80 12.32
CA ILE A 43 19.43 3.63 12.86
C ILE A 43 20.00 2.77 11.72
N LYS A 44 19.26 2.64 10.63
CA LYS A 44 19.68 1.89 9.43
C LYS A 44 20.55 2.70 8.47
N ASN A 45 20.93 3.92 8.84
CA ASN A 45 21.69 4.84 7.99
C ASN A 45 21.02 5.06 6.62
N GLN A 46 19.70 5.15 6.63
CA GLN A 46 18.88 5.44 5.45
C GLN A 46 18.61 6.95 5.34
N ASN A 47 18.34 7.40 4.11
CA ASN A 47 17.96 8.79 3.90
C ASN A 47 16.55 9.06 4.46
N ILE A 48 16.45 9.91 5.48
CA ILE A 48 15.19 10.29 6.12
C ILE A 48 14.25 11.06 5.17
N ASP A 49 14.79 11.71 4.13
CA ASP A 49 13.97 12.38 3.11
C ASP A 49 13.12 11.42 2.30
N ASN A 50 13.44 10.12 2.32
CA ASN A 50 12.67 9.07 1.70
C ASN A 50 11.51 8.58 2.58
N PHE A 51 11.32 9.13 3.76
CA PHE A 51 10.20 8.80 4.64
C PHE A 51 9.32 10.04 4.85
N LYS A 52 8.07 10.00 4.39
CA LYS A 52 7.19 11.16 4.34
C LYS A 52 5.99 11.01 5.26
N MET A 53 5.60 12.12 5.90
CA MET A 53 4.35 12.17 6.67
C MET A 53 3.21 12.58 5.74
N ALA A 54 2.47 11.60 5.25
CA ALA A 54 1.39 11.84 4.30
C ALA A 54 0.34 10.70 4.32
N ASP A 55 -0.89 11.05 3.96
CA ASP A 55 -1.96 10.09 3.67
C ASP A 55 -1.82 9.57 2.24
N THR A 56 -1.50 8.29 2.09
CA THR A 56 -1.31 7.64 0.79
C THR A 56 -2.53 7.72 -0.12
N LEU A 57 -3.74 7.78 0.44
CA LEU A 57 -4.94 7.93 -0.37
C LEU A 57 -5.13 9.35 -0.88
N LYS A 58 -4.57 10.36 -0.21
CA LYS A 58 -4.63 11.75 -0.65
C LYS A 58 -3.54 12.09 -1.64
N GLU A 59 -2.32 11.64 -1.39
CA GLU A 59 -1.18 11.99 -2.22
C GLU A 59 -0.15 10.88 -2.34
N ASP A 60 0.60 10.91 -3.42
CA ASP A 60 1.79 10.13 -3.65
C ASP A 60 3.03 11.04 -3.50
N CYS A 61 3.77 10.86 -2.42
CA CYS A 61 4.98 11.66 -2.17
C CYS A 61 6.17 11.31 -3.06
N PHE A 62 6.05 10.27 -3.88
CA PHE A 62 7.14 9.80 -4.75
C PHE A 62 6.64 9.56 -6.20
N PRO A 63 5.97 10.54 -6.86
CA PRO A 63 5.29 10.31 -8.13
C PRO A 63 6.22 9.81 -9.24
N ASP A 64 7.48 10.27 -9.25
CA ASP A 64 8.48 9.94 -10.27
C ASP A 64 9.33 8.71 -9.91
N ARG A 65 8.97 7.98 -8.85
CA ARG A 65 9.72 6.81 -8.41
C ARG A 65 8.95 5.53 -8.65
N LYS A 66 9.64 4.52 -9.16
CA LYS A 66 9.21 3.14 -9.20
C LYS A 66 10.04 2.31 -8.22
N MET A 67 9.43 1.27 -7.68
CA MET A 67 10.00 0.44 -6.64
C MET A 67 10.15 -0.99 -7.11
N ARG A 68 11.26 -1.61 -6.77
CA ARG A 68 11.47 -3.04 -7.03
C ARG A 68 10.59 -3.93 -6.15
N PHE A 69 10.35 -3.48 -4.91
CA PHE A 69 9.51 -4.18 -3.93
C PHE A 69 8.59 -3.19 -3.22
N ALA A 70 7.33 -3.58 -3.04
CA ALA A 70 6.38 -2.89 -2.17
C ALA A 70 5.92 -3.85 -1.05
N LEU A 71 5.91 -3.35 0.18
CA LEU A 71 5.46 -4.09 1.37
C LEU A 71 4.44 -3.24 2.09
N GLU A 72 3.22 -3.74 2.24
CA GLU A 72 2.13 -2.99 2.86
C GLU A 72 1.34 -3.85 3.85
N ASN A 73 0.96 -3.22 4.95
CA ASN A 73 -0.08 -3.69 5.86
C ASN A 73 -1.04 -2.53 6.08
N PRO A 74 -1.93 -2.27 5.10
CA PRO A 74 -2.85 -1.14 5.16
C PRO A 74 -3.94 -1.39 6.22
N PRO A 75 -4.64 -0.33 6.66
CA PRO A 75 -5.75 -0.50 7.60
C PRO A 75 -6.91 -1.26 6.95
N PHE A 76 -7.47 -2.23 7.68
CA PHE A 76 -8.60 -3.04 7.22
C PHE A 76 -9.93 -2.34 7.50
N GLY A 77 -10.90 -2.44 6.57
CA GLY A 77 -12.24 -1.91 6.75
C GLY A 77 -12.29 -0.40 7.02
N THR A 78 -11.30 0.36 6.58
CA THR A 78 -11.26 1.81 6.77
C THR A 78 -11.90 2.49 5.57
N PRO A 79 -12.94 3.34 5.79
CA PRO A 79 -13.58 4.05 4.70
C PRO A 79 -12.64 5.07 4.06
N TRP A 80 -12.75 5.20 2.73
CA TRP A 80 -12.09 6.26 1.96
C TRP A 80 -13.06 7.35 1.51
N GLY A 81 -14.38 7.12 1.62
CA GLY A 81 -15.44 8.04 1.25
C GLY A 81 -16.63 7.94 2.19
N GLY A 82 -17.58 8.87 2.04
CA GLY A 82 -18.74 9.00 2.93
C GLY A 82 -18.42 9.72 4.25
N LYS A 83 -19.39 9.72 5.15
CA LYS A 83 -19.33 10.48 6.40
C LYS A 83 -18.23 10.04 7.38
N ASP A 84 -17.75 8.81 7.25
CA ASP A 84 -16.77 8.22 8.15
C ASP A 84 -15.34 8.26 7.56
N ALA A 85 -15.19 8.79 6.34
CA ALA A 85 -13.89 9.04 5.73
C ALA A 85 -13.17 10.23 6.39
N LYS A 86 -11.85 10.26 6.27
CA LYS A 86 -11.06 11.40 6.74
C LYS A 86 -11.35 12.63 5.89
N ASP A 87 -11.27 13.80 6.51
CA ASP A 87 -11.51 15.06 5.83
C ASP A 87 -10.69 15.19 4.53
N GLY A 88 -11.35 15.57 3.44
CA GLY A 88 -10.76 15.74 2.11
C GLY A 88 -10.23 14.46 1.44
N GLN A 89 -10.39 13.27 2.04
CA GLN A 89 -9.88 12.03 1.48
C GLN A 89 -10.71 11.56 0.28
N GLU A 90 -12.03 11.65 0.38
CA GLU A 90 -12.94 11.27 -0.72
C GLU A 90 -12.71 12.11 -1.97
N ASP A 91 -12.56 13.42 -1.83
CA ASP A 91 -12.32 14.33 -2.95
C ASP A 91 -10.96 14.01 -3.60
N ALA A 92 -9.91 13.85 -2.81
CA ALA A 92 -8.59 13.49 -3.32
C ALA A 92 -8.58 12.15 -4.07
N VAL A 93 -9.32 11.14 -3.56
CA VAL A 93 -9.48 9.85 -4.24
C VAL A 93 -10.20 10.01 -5.58
N LYS A 94 -11.29 10.79 -5.62
CA LYS A 94 -12.03 11.05 -6.85
C LYS A 94 -11.22 11.84 -7.88
N GLU A 95 -10.47 12.84 -7.44
CA GLU A 95 -9.57 13.62 -8.29
C GLU A 95 -8.45 12.76 -8.89
N GLU A 96 -7.83 11.91 -8.08
CA GLU A 96 -6.81 10.96 -8.55
C GLU A 96 -7.41 9.99 -9.58
N TYR A 97 -8.58 9.41 -9.29
CA TYR A 97 -9.27 8.50 -10.21
C TYR A 97 -9.64 9.18 -11.54
N ALA A 98 -10.01 10.45 -11.51
CA ALA A 98 -10.35 11.23 -12.71
C ALA A 98 -9.18 11.38 -13.71
N LYS A 99 -7.94 11.11 -13.30
CA LYS A 99 -6.77 11.06 -14.20
C LYS A 99 -6.81 9.90 -15.20
N GLY A 100 -7.79 8.99 -15.06
CA GLY A 100 -8.02 7.86 -15.96
C GLY A 100 -6.83 6.91 -16.03
N LYS A 101 -6.23 6.73 -17.20
CA LYS A 101 -5.09 5.81 -17.40
C LYS A 101 -3.83 6.18 -16.60
N ASN A 102 -3.72 7.43 -16.18
CA ASN A 102 -2.61 7.92 -15.37
C ASN A 102 -2.91 7.87 -13.86
N SER A 103 -4.08 7.39 -13.50
CA SER A 103 -4.46 7.20 -12.10
C SER A 103 -3.70 6.03 -11.47
N ARG A 104 -3.46 6.13 -10.17
CA ARG A 104 -3.00 4.99 -9.36
C ARG A 104 -4.05 3.87 -9.25
N TRP A 105 -5.31 4.17 -9.62
CA TRP A 105 -6.45 3.24 -9.52
C TRP A 105 -7.11 2.97 -10.87
N PRO A 106 -6.37 2.39 -11.83
CA PRO A 106 -6.84 2.23 -13.22
C PRO A 106 -8.00 1.24 -13.36
N ALA A 107 -8.17 0.33 -12.41
CA ALA A 107 -9.25 -0.66 -12.44
C ALA A 107 -10.57 -0.19 -11.81
N GLY A 108 -10.59 1.01 -11.24
CA GLY A 108 -11.78 1.59 -10.60
C GLY A 108 -11.67 1.72 -9.09
N LEU A 109 -12.76 2.21 -8.51
CA LEU A 109 -12.86 2.44 -7.06
C LEU A 109 -13.72 1.34 -6.41
N PRO A 110 -13.30 0.77 -5.27
CA PRO A 110 -14.14 -0.12 -4.47
C PRO A 110 -15.26 0.68 -3.77
N ALA A 111 -16.18 -0.01 -3.09
CA ALA A 111 -17.15 0.66 -2.23
C ALA A 111 -16.45 1.55 -1.20
N SER A 112 -17.06 2.71 -0.91
CA SER A 112 -16.42 3.77 -0.09
C SER A 112 -16.10 3.37 1.35
N GLY A 113 -16.67 2.27 1.83
CA GLY A 113 -16.47 1.77 3.20
C GLY A 113 -15.17 1.00 3.43
N ASP A 114 -14.42 0.64 2.38
CA ASP A 114 -13.17 -0.13 2.51
C ASP A 114 -12.13 0.29 1.48
N SER A 115 -10.98 0.72 1.97
CA SER A 115 -9.88 1.24 1.15
C SER A 115 -8.82 0.21 0.74
N GLN A 116 -8.92 -1.05 1.17
CA GLN A 116 -7.87 -2.06 0.94
C GLN A 116 -7.48 -2.17 -0.54
N LEU A 117 -8.47 -2.29 -1.43
CA LEU A 117 -8.21 -2.39 -2.87
C LEU A 117 -7.66 -1.10 -3.51
N LEU A 118 -7.77 0.06 -2.85
CA LEU A 118 -7.06 1.27 -3.27
C LEU A 118 -5.57 1.17 -2.92
N PHE A 119 -5.23 0.68 -1.73
CA PHE A 119 -3.84 0.44 -1.33
C PHE A 119 -3.19 -0.59 -2.25
N LEU A 120 -3.86 -1.69 -2.55
CA LEU A 120 -3.37 -2.71 -3.48
C LEU A 120 -3.05 -2.12 -4.87
N GLN A 121 -3.98 -1.35 -5.46
CA GLN A 121 -3.73 -0.71 -6.75
C GLN A 121 -2.61 0.33 -6.66
N SER A 122 -2.51 1.09 -5.55
CA SER A 122 -1.43 2.06 -5.32
C SER A 122 -0.07 1.37 -5.27
N ALA A 123 0.04 0.24 -4.57
CA ALA A 123 1.27 -0.56 -4.53
C ALA A 123 1.68 -1.03 -5.92
N LEU A 124 0.74 -1.58 -6.70
CA LEU A 124 1.00 -2.01 -8.09
C LEU A 124 1.43 -0.84 -8.99
N ALA A 125 0.79 0.33 -8.84
CA ALA A 125 1.16 1.53 -9.59
C ALA A 125 2.60 2.00 -9.28
N LYS A 126 3.16 1.62 -8.14
CA LYS A 126 4.53 1.93 -7.74
C LYS A 126 5.58 0.94 -8.20
N LEU A 127 5.20 -0.23 -8.70
CA LEU A 127 6.18 -1.24 -9.10
C LEU A 127 6.89 -0.90 -10.41
N GLU A 128 8.13 -1.30 -10.48
CA GLU A 128 8.85 -1.52 -11.75
C GLU A 128 8.20 -2.69 -12.51
N ASP A 129 8.47 -2.83 -13.81
CA ASP A 129 7.89 -3.88 -14.67
C ASP A 129 8.12 -5.31 -14.14
N ASN A 130 9.22 -5.53 -13.45
CA ASN A 130 9.57 -6.80 -12.84
C ASN A 130 9.57 -6.73 -11.30
N GLY A 131 8.88 -5.73 -10.73
CA GLY A 131 8.72 -5.55 -9.29
C GLY A 131 7.70 -6.50 -8.70
N ARG A 132 7.71 -6.66 -7.38
CA ARG A 132 6.76 -7.47 -6.62
C ARG A 132 6.21 -6.70 -5.42
N ALA A 133 4.93 -6.91 -5.14
CA ALA A 133 4.27 -6.41 -3.93
C ALA A 133 3.86 -7.57 -3.03
N ALA A 134 3.99 -7.37 -1.73
CA ALA A 134 3.37 -8.21 -0.72
C ALA A 134 2.49 -7.34 0.18
N ILE A 135 1.21 -7.65 0.22
CA ILE A 135 0.19 -6.84 0.89
C ILE A 135 -0.58 -7.74 1.84
N ILE A 136 -0.73 -7.30 3.08
CA ILE A 136 -1.55 -7.98 4.07
C ILE A 136 -2.95 -7.36 4.00
N GLU A 137 -3.94 -8.19 3.77
CA GLU A 137 -5.34 -7.78 3.71
C GLU A 137 -6.21 -8.74 4.54
N ASN A 138 -7.40 -8.33 4.92
CA ASN A 138 -8.39 -9.28 5.40
C ASN A 138 -9.00 -10.06 4.22
N GLY A 139 -9.94 -10.98 4.48
CA GLY A 139 -10.54 -11.80 3.42
C GLY A 139 -11.48 -11.03 2.49
N SER A 140 -11.97 -9.83 2.85
CA SER A 140 -13.02 -9.13 2.11
C SER A 140 -12.67 -8.83 0.64
N PRO A 141 -11.45 -8.40 0.28
CA PRO A 141 -11.07 -8.17 -1.11
C PRO A 141 -11.28 -9.38 -2.03
N LEU A 142 -11.27 -10.59 -1.50
CA LEU A 142 -11.40 -11.81 -2.30
C LEU A 142 -12.84 -12.08 -2.77
N PHE A 143 -13.86 -11.66 -2.02
CA PHE A 143 -15.24 -12.08 -2.27
C PHE A 143 -16.30 -10.97 -2.19
N THR A 144 -15.99 -9.79 -1.67
CA THR A 144 -16.96 -8.70 -1.56
C THR A 144 -17.40 -8.15 -2.91
N GLY A 145 -18.59 -7.57 -2.94
CA GLY A 145 -19.16 -6.98 -4.13
C GLY A 145 -19.86 -7.99 -5.06
N ASN A 146 -20.73 -7.49 -5.91
CA ASN A 146 -21.38 -8.25 -6.98
C ASN A 146 -20.62 -8.06 -8.31
N THR A 147 -21.08 -8.71 -9.39
CA THR A 147 -20.44 -8.69 -10.71
C THR A 147 -20.26 -7.29 -11.31
N ALA A 148 -21.06 -6.30 -10.90
CA ALA A 148 -20.98 -4.93 -11.38
C ALA A 148 -20.24 -3.99 -10.42
N SER A 149 -19.83 -4.47 -9.25
CA SER A 149 -19.16 -3.64 -8.24
C SER A 149 -17.70 -3.32 -8.60
N GLY A 150 -17.18 -2.25 -8.00
CA GLY A 150 -15.79 -1.86 -8.17
C GLY A 150 -14.81 -2.95 -7.74
N GLU A 151 -15.09 -3.66 -6.63
CA GLU A 151 -14.27 -4.75 -6.13
C GLU A 151 -14.16 -5.88 -7.16
N SER A 152 -15.27 -6.25 -7.80
CA SER A 152 -15.28 -7.27 -8.84
C SER A 152 -14.49 -6.85 -10.07
N GLN A 153 -14.60 -5.58 -10.47
CA GLN A 153 -13.82 -5.05 -11.60
C GLN A 153 -12.33 -5.00 -11.29
N ILE A 154 -11.94 -4.64 -10.07
CA ILE A 154 -10.53 -4.64 -9.65
C ILE A 154 -9.98 -6.08 -9.63
N ARG A 155 -10.71 -7.06 -9.08
CA ARG A 155 -10.30 -8.48 -9.14
C ARG A 155 -10.16 -8.98 -10.58
N LYS A 156 -11.12 -8.65 -11.44
CA LYS A 156 -11.04 -8.98 -12.87
C LYS A 156 -9.76 -8.42 -13.50
N TRP A 157 -9.48 -7.16 -13.26
CA TRP A 157 -8.29 -6.49 -13.77
C TRP A 157 -7.00 -7.15 -13.28
N LEU A 158 -6.92 -7.53 -11.99
CA LEU A 158 -5.76 -8.23 -11.43
C LEU A 158 -5.51 -9.57 -12.13
N LEU A 159 -6.57 -10.35 -12.37
CA LEU A 159 -6.48 -11.67 -12.99
C LEU A 159 -6.18 -11.59 -14.49
N GLU A 160 -6.83 -10.68 -15.22
CA GLU A 160 -6.64 -10.53 -16.67
C GLU A 160 -5.26 -9.98 -17.05
N ASN A 161 -4.57 -9.31 -16.11
CA ASN A 161 -3.22 -8.79 -16.31
C ASN A 161 -2.12 -9.63 -15.63
N ASP A 162 -2.47 -10.81 -15.11
CA ASP A 162 -1.53 -11.72 -14.42
C ASP A 162 -0.74 -11.04 -13.27
N TYR A 163 -1.38 -10.10 -12.56
CA TYR A 163 -0.73 -9.41 -11.44
C TYR A 163 -0.73 -10.22 -10.14
N LEU A 164 -1.58 -11.23 -10.04
CA LEU A 164 -1.70 -12.03 -8.84
C LEU A 164 -0.86 -13.31 -8.95
N GLU A 165 0.27 -13.36 -8.23
CA GLU A 165 1.15 -14.53 -8.19
C GLU A 165 0.65 -15.59 -7.19
N VAL A 166 0.22 -15.17 -6.00
CA VAL A 166 -0.15 -16.09 -4.92
C VAL A 166 -1.04 -15.41 -3.89
N ILE A 167 -1.92 -16.19 -3.27
CA ILE A 167 -2.67 -15.82 -2.07
C ILE A 167 -2.25 -16.79 -0.96
N VAL A 168 -1.77 -16.24 0.14
CA VAL A 168 -1.35 -17.02 1.32
C VAL A 168 -2.37 -16.79 2.43
N ALA A 169 -3.09 -17.84 2.82
CA ALA A 169 -3.95 -17.80 3.99
C ALA A 169 -3.09 -17.85 5.26
N MET A 170 -3.19 -16.80 6.06
CA MET A 170 -2.43 -16.69 7.31
C MET A 170 -3.27 -17.26 8.47
N PRO A 171 -2.64 -17.83 9.50
CA PRO A 171 -3.35 -18.22 10.72
C PRO A 171 -3.89 -16.97 11.45
N THR A 172 -4.94 -17.18 12.24
CA THR A 172 -5.46 -16.14 13.15
C THR A 172 -4.41 -15.74 14.18
N ASP A 173 -4.56 -14.57 14.75
CA ASP A 173 -3.69 -14.03 15.81
C ASP A 173 -2.19 -13.91 15.45
N LEU A 174 -1.86 -13.93 14.17
CA LEU A 174 -0.47 -13.79 13.71
C LEU A 174 0.06 -12.36 13.85
N PHE A 175 -0.78 -11.38 13.66
CA PHE A 175 -0.41 -9.96 13.71
C PHE A 175 -0.94 -9.31 14.97
N TYR A 176 -0.09 -8.53 15.64
CA TYR A 176 -0.49 -7.73 16.80
C TYR A 176 -1.62 -6.77 16.43
N ASN A 177 -2.65 -6.70 17.27
CA ASN A 177 -3.82 -5.80 17.13
C ASN A 177 -4.71 -6.08 15.90
N THR A 178 -4.65 -7.25 15.31
CA THR A 178 -5.65 -7.72 14.35
C THR A 178 -6.50 -8.78 15.03
N GLY A 179 -7.81 -8.56 15.10
CA GLY A 179 -8.77 -9.56 15.58
C GLY A 179 -9.05 -10.62 14.53
#